data_e3aa6a3d7d685e085c072ec2f08f611b
#
_entry.id   e3aa6a3d7d685e085c072ec2f08f611b
#
_cell.length_a   1.000
_cell.length_b   1.000
_cell.length_c   1.000
_cell.angle_alpha   90.00
_cell.angle_beta   90.00
_cell.angle_gamma   90.00
#
_symmetry.space_group_name_H-M   'P 1'
#
loop_
_entity.id
_entity.type
_entity.pdbx_description
1 polymer ?
#
loop_
_entity_poly.entity_id
_entity_poly.type
_entity_poly.pdbx_seq_one_letter_code
_entity_poly.pdbx_strand_id
1 'polypeptide(L)'
;MSDQFGDRLAAILALSFVLIAPVIQPPWVLTIMIVLFSSTLYLIRRTRFLALALIPIAALYGLGLLPLIVFSCTLTIMVMGDLAFRWGEGGLPSYIAYILAAFTACILVMIYLQEFIPLVILFGVVVAVLLKAILRGREDALMIEALGIAMTMYLIAELNYEADLVLILAAVVISFAFGFFSYRTKTADVSGLFSGALIGIILIVFADIRWFLVMLAFFILGSVSTRFRYDDKERMGVEQTHGGARGYINVFANGSVSAAAAVLWGITGNPLCAALFVGSVATAAADTMASEIGVTGGDPYLITTFDRVPPGTNGGITVVGEAVAAAGAFIVSVIAFLLGVIPLPLVAIGTLAGFIGTNIDSLVGAVIENRGVFGNAGTNLAATAGGGIAALLLAVFLL
;
A
#
# COMPACT_ATOMS: atom_id res chain seq x y z
N MET A 1 3.24 0.17 38.11
CA MET A 1 3.71 -1.23 38.05
C MET A 1 2.57 -2.26 37.87
N SER A 2 1.40 -2.11 38.48
CA SER A 2 0.25 -3.03 38.31
C SER A 2 -0.31 -3.02 36.86
N ASP A 3 -0.20 -1.92 36.16
CA ASP A 3 -0.79 -1.68 34.85
C ASP A 3 -0.12 -2.43 33.69
N GLN A 4 1.18 -2.67 33.76
CA GLN A 4 1.91 -3.43 32.75
C GLN A 4 1.79 -4.97 32.97
N PHE A 5 1.43 -5.40 34.15
CA PHE A 5 1.32 -6.82 34.47
C PHE A 5 0.13 -7.46 33.77
N GLY A 6 -1.04 -6.80 33.78
CA GLY A 6 -2.24 -7.32 33.12
C GLY A 6 -2.08 -7.47 31.61
N ASP A 7 -1.46 -6.48 30.94
CA ASP A 7 -1.20 -6.54 29.50
C ASP A 7 -0.21 -7.65 29.14
N ARG A 8 0.84 -7.82 29.94
CA ARG A 8 1.83 -8.90 29.74
C ARG A 8 1.21 -10.28 29.94
N LEU A 9 0.37 -10.42 30.96
CA LEU A 9 -0.31 -11.69 31.25
C LEU A 9 -1.28 -12.04 30.09
N ALA A 10 -2.07 -11.08 29.60
CA ALA A 10 -2.95 -11.28 28.46
C ALA A 10 -2.18 -11.67 27.19
N ALA A 11 -1.02 -11.05 26.96
CA ALA A 11 -0.13 -11.38 25.86
C ALA A 11 0.45 -12.81 25.98
N ILE A 12 0.93 -13.20 27.14
CA ILE A 12 1.45 -14.56 27.39
C ILE A 12 0.35 -15.60 27.17
N LEU A 13 -0.86 -15.35 27.67
CA LEU A 13 -1.98 -16.25 27.48
C LEU A 13 -2.44 -16.34 26.03
N ALA A 14 -2.44 -15.22 25.27
CA ALA A 14 -2.71 -15.25 23.85
C ALA A 14 -1.68 -16.08 23.07
N LEU A 15 -0.39 -15.97 23.43
CA LEU A 15 0.66 -16.78 22.80
C LEU A 15 0.57 -18.26 23.19
N SER A 16 0.05 -18.60 24.39
CA SER A 16 -0.15 -20.00 24.76
C SER A 16 -1.11 -20.72 23.82
N PHE A 17 -2.09 -20.01 23.24
CA PHE A 17 -2.97 -20.59 22.24
C PHE A 17 -2.24 -20.99 20.96
N VAL A 18 -1.18 -20.27 20.57
CA VAL A 18 -0.33 -20.65 19.43
C VAL A 18 0.38 -21.99 19.71
N LEU A 19 0.86 -22.20 20.92
CA LEU A 19 1.58 -23.41 21.31
C LEU A 19 0.66 -24.64 21.40
N ILE A 20 -0.58 -24.46 21.83
CA ILE A 20 -1.53 -25.58 21.97
C ILE A 20 -2.35 -25.84 20.70
N ALA A 21 -2.40 -24.89 19.77
CA ALA A 21 -3.22 -24.98 18.55
C ALA A 21 -2.98 -26.26 17.71
N PRO A 22 -1.74 -26.74 17.49
CA PRO A 22 -1.51 -27.96 16.72
C PRO A 22 -2.05 -29.24 17.40
N VAL A 23 -2.17 -29.21 18.73
CA VAL A 23 -2.55 -30.38 19.54
C VAL A 23 -4.07 -30.50 19.70
N ILE A 24 -4.76 -29.36 19.70
CA ILE A 24 -6.23 -29.32 19.91
C ILE A 24 -6.96 -29.54 18.59
N GLN A 25 -7.58 -30.71 18.48
CA GLN A 25 -8.40 -31.08 17.33
C GLN A 25 -9.81 -31.49 17.80
N PRO A 26 -10.88 -31.16 17.10
CA PRO A 26 -10.90 -30.30 15.89
C PRO A 26 -10.71 -28.79 16.24
N PRO A 27 -10.36 -27.94 15.26
CA PRO A 27 -10.01 -26.50 15.48
C PRO A 27 -11.06 -25.67 16.22
N TRP A 28 -12.36 -25.99 16.05
CA TRP A 28 -13.45 -25.27 16.74
C TRP A 28 -13.40 -25.42 18.27
N VAL A 29 -12.74 -26.47 18.81
CA VAL A 29 -12.55 -26.63 20.26
C VAL A 29 -11.65 -25.51 20.78
N LEU A 30 -10.53 -25.26 20.10
CA LEU A 30 -9.64 -24.15 20.44
C LEU A 30 -10.35 -22.80 20.30
N THR A 31 -11.20 -22.64 19.28
CA THR A 31 -12.01 -21.43 19.09
C THR A 31 -12.89 -21.17 20.32
N ILE A 32 -13.60 -22.18 20.81
CA ILE A 32 -14.43 -22.03 22.03
C ILE A 32 -13.57 -21.60 23.22
N MET A 33 -12.41 -22.22 23.41
CA MET A 33 -11.49 -21.85 24.50
C MET A 33 -11.05 -20.37 24.38
N ILE A 34 -10.69 -19.92 23.19
CA ILE A 34 -10.29 -18.53 22.95
C ILE A 34 -11.46 -17.58 23.15
N VAL A 35 -12.67 -17.92 22.71
CA VAL A 35 -13.87 -17.08 22.90
C VAL A 35 -14.21 -16.95 24.38
N LEU A 36 -14.17 -18.03 25.16
CA LEU A 36 -14.39 -17.99 26.59
C LEU A 36 -13.32 -17.14 27.30
N PHE A 37 -12.06 -17.33 26.96
CA PHE A 37 -10.96 -16.50 27.47
C PHE A 37 -11.14 -15.02 27.10
N SER A 38 -11.43 -14.74 25.83
CA SER A 38 -11.67 -13.37 25.34
C SER A 38 -12.87 -12.71 26.02
N SER A 39 -13.92 -13.48 26.34
CA SER A 39 -15.07 -12.97 27.07
C SER A 39 -14.69 -12.49 28.48
N THR A 40 -13.74 -13.17 29.14
CA THR A 40 -13.21 -12.71 30.44
C THR A 40 -12.34 -11.46 30.26
N LEU A 41 -11.49 -11.40 29.24
CA LEU A 41 -10.68 -10.22 28.91
C LEU A 41 -11.53 -9.00 28.56
N TYR A 42 -12.67 -9.21 27.90
CA TYR A 42 -13.59 -8.13 27.53
C TYR A 42 -14.17 -7.38 28.73
N LEU A 43 -14.36 -8.06 29.86
CA LEU A 43 -14.80 -7.44 31.11
C LEU A 43 -13.75 -6.51 31.72
N ILE A 44 -12.48 -6.69 31.36
CA ILE A 44 -11.38 -5.83 31.80
C ILE A 44 -11.22 -4.71 30.76
N ARG A 45 -11.56 -3.47 31.14
CA ARG A 45 -11.59 -2.31 30.23
C ARG A 45 -10.35 -2.17 29.33
N ARG A 46 -9.18 -2.49 29.86
CA ARG A 46 -7.90 -2.30 29.17
C ARG A 46 -7.61 -3.37 28.11
N THR A 47 -8.05 -4.60 28.33
CA THR A 47 -7.84 -5.74 27.43
C THR A 47 -9.01 -5.97 26.47
N ARG A 48 -10.02 -5.10 26.50
CA ARG A 48 -11.24 -5.23 25.70
C ARG A 48 -10.94 -5.34 24.20
N PHE A 49 -10.06 -4.49 23.67
CA PHE A 49 -9.73 -4.50 22.24
C PHE A 49 -8.88 -5.70 21.83
N LEU A 50 -8.05 -6.24 22.73
CA LEU A 50 -7.39 -7.52 22.49
C LEU A 50 -8.41 -8.67 22.42
N ALA A 51 -9.40 -8.68 23.30
CA ALA A 51 -10.48 -9.66 23.25
C ALA A 51 -11.26 -9.59 21.93
N LEU A 52 -11.60 -8.37 21.50
CA LEU A 52 -12.29 -8.14 20.22
C LEU A 52 -11.44 -8.52 19.00
N ALA A 53 -10.13 -8.46 19.08
CA ALA A 53 -9.22 -8.90 18.03
C ALA A 53 -9.10 -10.44 17.97
N LEU A 54 -9.05 -11.10 19.13
CA LEU A 54 -8.89 -12.56 19.21
C LEU A 54 -10.12 -13.33 18.70
N ILE A 55 -11.33 -12.86 18.99
CA ILE A 55 -12.59 -13.57 18.66
C ILE A 55 -12.72 -13.83 17.15
N PRO A 56 -12.66 -12.83 16.25
CA PRO A 56 -12.85 -13.08 14.82
C PRO A 56 -11.75 -13.94 14.22
N ILE A 57 -10.51 -13.81 14.66
CA ILE A 57 -9.39 -14.63 14.17
C ILE A 57 -9.59 -16.09 14.59
N ALA A 58 -9.96 -16.33 15.85
CA ALA A 58 -10.26 -17.66 16.32
C ALA A 58 -11.49 -18.27 15.61
N ALA A 59 -12.53 -17.47 15.35
CA ALA A 59 -13.72 -17.92 14.61
C ALA A 59 -13.35 -18.35 13.18
N LEU A 60 -12.57 -17.55 12.46
CA LEU A 60 -12.12 -17.89 11.11
C LEU A 60 -11.28 -19.19 11.10
N TYR A 61 -10.40 -19.37 12.11
CA TYR A 61 -9.64 -20.61 12.26
C TYR A 61 -10.53 -21.82 12.55
N GLY A 62 -11.48 -21.70 13.50
CA GLY A 62 -12.37 -22.78 13.87
C GLY A 62 -13.36 -23.20 12.77
N LEU A 63 -13.70 -22.28 11.88
CA LEU A 63 -14.49 -22.52 10.68
C LEU A 63 -13.66 -23.13 9.52
N GLY A 64 -12.36 -23.32 9.70
CA GLY A 64 -11.46 -23.84 8.66
C GLY A 64 -11.15 -22.84 7.55
N LEU A 65 -11.43 -21.55 7.76
CA LEU A 65 -11.18 -20.49 6.78
C LEU A 65 -9.74 -19.94 6.87
N LEU A 66 -9.04 -20.14 7.99
CA LEU A 66 -7.64 -19.79 8.16
C LEU A 66 -6.80 -21.06 8.39
N PRO A 67 -5.70 -21.26 7.64
CA PRO A 67 -4.69 -22.26 7.95
C PRO A 67 -4.08 -22.05 9.33
N LEU A 68 -3.62 -23.13 9.97
CA LEU A 68 -3.00 -23.08 11.30
C LEU A 68 -1.82 -22.10 11.37
N ILE A 69 -0.97 -22.10 10.35
CA ILE A 69 0.21 -21.22 10.29
C ILE A 69 -0.20 -19.74 10.20
N VAL A 70 -1.23 -19.42 9.41
CA VAL A 70 -1.74 -18.04 9.28
C VAL A 70 -2.36 -17.57 10.59
N PHE A 71 -3.19 -18.41 11.22
CA PHE A 71 -3.76 -18.14 12.54
C PHE A 71 -2.66 -17.85 13.58
N SER A 72 -1.68 -18.76 13.67
CA SER A 72 -0.59 -18.70 14.66
C SER A 72 0.31 -17.47 14.45
N CYS A 73 0.70 -17.19 13.21
CA CYS A 73 1.52 -16.01 12.88
C CYS A 73 0.75 -14.71 13.06
N THR A 74 -0.55 -14.66 12.74
CA THR A 74 -1.38 -13.46 12.99
C THR A 74 -1.39 -13.08 14.46
N LEU A 75 -1.67 -14.05 15.35
CA LEU A 75 -1.63 -13.80 16.79
C LEU A 75 -0.23 -13.38 17.27
N THR A 76 0.79 -14.01 16.73
CA THR A 76 2.18 -13.74 17.12
C THR A 76 2.62 -12.34 16.67
N ILE A 77 2.33 -11.93 15.44
CA ILE A 77 2.62 -10.58 14.92
C ILE A 77 1.91 -9.55 15.79
N MET A 78 0.61 -9.73 16.01
CA MET A 78 -0.21 -8.80 16.78
C MET A 78 0.32 -8.63 18.20
N VAL A 79 0.65 -9.72 18.91
CA VAL A 79 1.05 -9.67 20.31
C VAL A 79 2.50 -9.21 20.46
N MET A 80 3.44 -9.84 19.76
CA MET A 80 4.87 -9.55 19.92
C MET A 80 5.24 -8.20 19.33
N GLY A 81 4.64 -7.86 18.20
CA GLY A 81 4.80 -6.54 17.57
C GLY A 81 4.30 -5.41 18.49
N ASP A 82 3.09 -5.54 19.04
CA ASP A 82 2.53 -4.50 19.93
C ASP A 82 3.32 -4.35 21.24
N LEU A 83 3.78 -5.46 21.82
CA LEU A 83 4.65 -5.42 23.01
C LEU A 83 5.95 -4.67 22.73
N ALA A 84 6.61 -4.97 21.61
CA ALA A 84 7.86 -4.31 21.25
C ALA A 84 7.64 -2.83 20.87
N PHE A 85 6.53 -2.49 20.20
CA PHE A 85 6.18 -1.11 19.86
C PHE A 85 6.04 -0.23 21.12
N ARG A 86 5.48 -0.76 22.19
CA ARG A 86 5.26 -0.03 23.45
C ARG A 86 6.54 0.24 24.24
N TRP A 87 7.64 -0.46 23.96
CA TRP A 87 8.94 -0.20 24.59
C TRP A 87 9.64 1.03 24.02
N GLY A 88 9.26 1.47 22.82
CA GLY A 88 9.77 2.68 22.22
C GLY A 88 8.95 3.91 22.63
N GLU A 89 9.53 5.09 22.47
CA GLU A 89 8.88 6.38 22.80
C GLU A 89 7.95 6.89 21.69
N GLY A 90 7.50 5.99 20.80
CA GLY A 90 6.49 6.31 19.78
C GLY A 90 6.99 6.93 18.47
N GLY A 91 8.28 6.81 18.17
CA GLY A 91 8.88 7.25 16.91
C GLY A 91 9.24 6.08 15.97
N LEU A 92 10.03 6.36 14.93
CA LEU A 92 10.51 5.35 14.00
C LEU A 92 11.19 4.13 14.69
N PRO A 93 11.96 4.30 15.80
CA PRO A 93 12.50 3.16 16.53
C PRO A 93 11.45 2.16 17.04
N SER A 94 10.24 2.62 17.42
CA SER A 94 9.15 1.73 17.84
C SER A 94 8.64 0.85 16.71
N TYR A 95 8.55 1.38 15.50
CA TYR A 95 8.17 0.59 14.31
C TYR A 95 9.25 -0.41 13.93
N ILE A 96 10.52 -0.07 14.06
CA ILE A 96 11.64 -1.00 13.85
C ILE A 96 11.59 -2.13 14.89
N ALA A 97 11.38 -1.81 16.17
CA ALA A 97 11.24 -2.80 17.22
C ALA A 97 10.04 -3.73 16.96
N TYR A 98 8.90 -3.18 16.49
CA TYR A 98 7.73 -3.95 16.07
C TYR A 98 8.10 -4.98 14.98
N ILE A 99 8.73 -4.52 13.90
CA ILE A 99 9.11 -5.38 12.77
C ILE A 99 10.04 -6.50 13.23
N LEU A 100 11.10 -6.16 13.96
CA LEU A 100 12.09 -7.14 14.42
C LEU A 100 11.46 -8.20 15.34
N ALA A 101 10.64 -7.77 16.30
CA ALA A 101 9.98 -8.69 17.23
C ALA A 101 8.97 -9.60 16.51
N ALA A 102 8.13 -9.03 15.64
CA ALA A 102 7.13 -9.78 14.88
C ALA A 102 7.79 -10.81 13.95
N PHE A 103 8.83 -10.41 13.21
CA PHE A 103 9.56 -11.30 12.32
C PHE A 103 10.24 -12.44 13.08
N THR A 104 11.00 -12.11 14.12
CA THR A 104 11.71 -13.12 14.93
C THR A 104 10.74 -14.12 15.54
N ALA A 105 9.63 -13.64 16.09
CA ALA A 105 8.64 -14.51 16.71
C ALA A 105 7.93 -15.39 15.65
N CYS A 106 7.63 -14.89 14.47
CA CYS A 106 7.06 -15.71 13.39
C CYS A 106 8.04 -16.76 12.86
N ILE A 107 9.35 -16.47 12.80
CA ILE A 107 10.37 -17.48 12.48
C ILE A 107 10.31 -18.64 13.51
N LEU A 108 10.18 -18.34 14.79
CA LEU A 108 10.04 -19.36 15.82
C LEU A 108 8.76 -20.19 15.66
N VAL A 109 7.65 -19.56 15.25
CA VAL A 109 6.39 -20.27 14.93
C VAL A 109 6.55 -21.17 13.71
N MET A 110 7.22 -20.71 12.63
CA MET A 110 7.51 -21.54 11.47
C MET A 110 8.34 -22.78 11.83
N ILE A 111 9.37 -22.59 12.65
CA ILE A 111 10.22 -23.72 13.14
C ILE A 111 9.37 -24.68 13.97
N TYR A 112 8.51 -24.16 14.87
CA TYR A 112 7.65 -24.96 15.72
C TYR A 112 6.62 -25.79 14.93
N LEU A 113 5.98 -25.18 13.93
CA LEU A 113 4.98 -25.83 13.09
C LEU A 113 5.61 -26.63 11.94
N GLN A 114 6.92 -26.52 11.72
CA GLN A 114 7.68 -27.13 10.61
C GLN A 114 7.12 -26.74 9.24
N GLU A 115 6.59 -25.53 9.13
CA GLU A 115 6.01 -24.99 7.90
C GLU A 115 6.70 -23.66 7.57
N PHE A 116 7.39 -23.58 6.42
CA PHE A 116 8.22 -22.44 6.07
C PHE A 116 7.61 -21.61 4.92
N ILE A 117 7.03 -20.47 5.27
CA ILE A 117 6.30 -19.58 4.34
C ILE A 117 6.81 -18.13 4.46
N PRO A 118 8.08 -17.85 4.08
CA PRO A 118 8.72 -16.55 4.34
C PRO A 118 8.01 -15.38 3.67
N LEU A 119 7.48 -15.58 2.46
CA LEU A 119 6.76 -14.55 1.72
C LEU A 119 5.47 -14.13 2.44
N VAL A 120 4.69 -15.09 2.92
CA VAL A 120 3.44 -14.85 3.64
C VAL A 120 3.69 -14.04 4.91
N ILE A 121 4.73 -14.41 5.68
CA ILE A 121 5.11 -13.69 6.90
C ILE A 121 5.61 -12.29 6.59
N LEU A 122 6.41 -12.12 5.53
CA LEU A 122 6.86 -10.81 5.10
C LEU A 122 5.68 -9.86 4.88
N PHE A 123 4.69 -10.28 4.08
CA PHE A 123 3.51 -9.45 3.82
C PHE A 123 2.69 -9.20 5.08
N GLY A 124 2.54 -10.22 5.94
CA GLY A 124 1.88 -10.08 7.23
C GLY A 124 2.52 -9.01 8.11
N VAL A 125 3.85 -9.03 8.26
CA VAL A 125 4.58 -8.05 9.09
C VAL A 125 4.58 -6.65 8.47
N VAL A 126 4.77 -6.52 7.14
CA VAL A 126 4.77 -5.22 6.46
C VAL A 126 3.39 -4.56 6.53
N VAL A 127 2.32 -5.32 6.32
CA VAL A 127 0.95 -4.81 6.46
C VAL A 127 0.64 -4.49 7.92
N ALA A 128 1.10 -5.29 8.87
CA ALA A 128 0.91 -5.03 10.28
C ALA A 128 1.52 -3.68 10.71
N VAL A 129 2.78 -3.43 10.35
CA VAL A 129 3.44 -2.16 10.69
C VAL A 129 2.82 -0.97 9.97
N LEU A 130 2.35 -1.16 8.74
CA LEU A 130 1.61 -0.14 8.00
C LEU A 130 0.29 0.21 8.69
N LEU A 131 -0.51 -0.80 9.06
CA LEU A 131 -1.76 -0.60 9.80
C LEU A 131 -1.51 0.07 11.15
N LYS A 132 -0.42 -0.31 11.85
CA LYS A 132 0.02 0.36 13.07
C LYS A 132 0.30 1.85 12.88
N ALA A 133 0.89 2.22 11.75
CA ALA A 133 1.15 3.62 11.41
C ALA A 133 -0.13 4.40 11.07
N ILE A 134 -1.06 3.77 10.34
CA ILE A 134 -2.31 4.38 9.89
C ILE A 134 -3.31 4.54 11.04
N LEU A 135 -3.45 3.50 11.87
CA LEU A 135 -4.48 3.41 12.92
C LEU A 135 -4.02 3.98 14.27
N ARG A 136 -2.87 4.67 14.28
CA ARG A 136 -2.31 5.24 15.51
C ARG A 136 -3.32 6.13 16.24
N GLY A 137 -3.54 5.84 17.52
CA GLY A 137 -4.47 6.60 18.38
C GLY A 137 -5.93 6.18 18.29
N ARG A 138 -6.29 5.20 17.45
CA ARG A 138 -7.63 4.62 17.41
C ARG A 138 -7.77 3.51 18.46
N GLU A 139 -8.90 3.47 19.13
CA GLU A 139 -9.19 2.44 20.12
C GLU A 139 -9.41 1.05 19.50
N ASP A 140 -10.00 0.99 18.31
CA ASP A 140 -10.31 -0.22 17.55
C ASP A 140 -9.14 -0.73 16.68
N ALA A 141 -7.98 -0.06 16.73
CA ALA A 141 -6.81 -0.36 15.90
C ALA A 141 -6.43 -1.85 15.91
N LEU A 142 -6.36 -2.46 17.10
CA LEU A 142 -5.89 -3.84 17.25
C LEU A 142 -6.80 -4.85 16.53
N MET A 143 -8.11 -4.62 16.51
CA MET A 143 -9.06 -5.49 15.79
C MET A 143 -8.87 -5.36 14.27
N ILE A 144 -8.72 -4.14 13.77
CA ILE A 144 -8.50 -3.89 12.33
C ILE A 144 -7.13 -4.44 11.91
N GLU A 145 -6.09 -4.25 12.74
CA GLU A 145 -4.77 -4.83 12.52
C GLU A 145 -4.85 -6.35 12.41
N ALA A 146 -5.49 -7.03 13.36
CA ALA A 146 -5.60 -8.49 13.39
C ALA A 146 -6.27 -9.05 12.13
N LEU A 147 -7.42 -8.50 11.74
CA LEU A 147 -8.13 -8.92 10.53
C LEU A 147 -7.34 -8.60 9.25
N GLY A 148 -6.73 -7.42 9.17
CA GLY A 148 -5.91 -7.01 8.03
C GLY A 148 -4.69 -7.91 7.84
N ILE A 149 -3.99 -8.26 8.94
CA ILE A 149 -2.86 -9.19 8.92
C ILE A 149 -3.32 -10.58 8.44
N ALA A 150 -4.37 -11.13 9.09
CA ALA A 150 -4.86 -12.47 8.77
C ALA A 150 -5.31 -12.57 7.30
N MET A 151 -6.09 -11.60 6.82
CA MET A 151 -6.58 -11.57 5.44
C MET A 151 -5.43 -11.44 4.43
N THR A 152 -4.44 -10.58 4.70
CA THR A 152 -3.28 -10.42 3.83
C THR A 152 -2.48 -11.72 3.75
N MET A 153 -2.18 -12.32 4.90
CA MET A 153 -1.44 -13.59 4.94
C MET A 153 -2.21 -14.72 4.24
N TYR A 154 -3.52 -14.79 4.46
CA TYR A 154 -4.38 -15.77 3.78
C TYR A 154 -4.35 -15.59 2.26
N LEU A 155 -4.57 -14.36 1.78
CA LEU A 155 -4.54 -14.07 0.33
C LEU A 155 -3.19 -14.39 -0.32
N ILE A 156 -2.08 -14.04 0.34
CA ILE A 156 -0.74 -14.36 -0.19
C ILE A 156 -0.48 -15.87 -0.17
N ALA A 157 -0.95 -16.60 0.85
CA ALA A 157 -0.84 -18.05 0.89
C ALA A 157 -1.62 -18.73 -0.23
N GLU A 158 -2.86 -18.26 -0.52
CA GLU A 158 -3.70 -18.78 -1.60
C GLU A 158 -3.12 -18.54 -3.01
N LEU A 159 -2.25 -17.55 -3.18
CA LEU A 159 -1.58 -17.32 -4.46
C LEU A 159 -0.62 -18.48 -4.84
N ASN A 160 -0.17 -19.28 -3.87
CA ASN A 160 0.83 -20.33 -4.05
C ASN A 160 2.06 -19.86 -4.85
N TYR A 161 2.46 -18.60 -4.63
CA TYR A 161 3.56 -17.97 -5.33
C TYR A 161 4.87 -18.23 -4.57
N GLU A 162 5.82 -18.85 -5.24
CA GLU A 162 7.16 -19.10 -4.71
C GLU A 162 8.13 -18.02 -5.18
N ALA A 163 8.83 -17.42 -4.25
CA ALA A 163 9.89 -16.45 -4.52
C ALA A 163 11.19 -16.89 -3.86
N ASP A 164 12.30 -16.69 -4.55
CA ASP A 164 13.63 -16.94 -3.98
C ASP A 164 13.87 -16.04 -2.76
N LEU A 165 14.45 -16.63 -1.71
CA LEU A 165 14.75 -15.92 -0.47
C LEU A 165 15.69 -14.71 -0.70
N VAL A 166 16.65 -14.83 -1.62
CA VAL A 166 17.57 -13.72 -1.95
C VAL A 166 16.81 -12.58 -2.61
N LEU A 167 15.84 -12.89 -3.50
CA LEU A 167 14.97 -11.89 -4.11
C LEU A 167 14.10 -11.20 -3.05
N ILE A 168 13.51 -11.97 -2.13
CA ILE A 168 12.71 -11.42 -1.02
C ILE A 168 13.55 -10.46 -0.17
N LEU A 169 14.76 -10.87 0.24
CA LEU A 169 15.65 -10.02 1.05
C LEU A 169 16.08 -8.76 0.29
N ALA A 170 16.42 -8.88 -0.99
CA ALA A 170 16.77 -7.73 -1.83
C ALA A 170 15.58 -6.76 -1.95
N ALA A 171 14.36 -7.27 -2.19
CA ALA A 171 13.16 -6.47 -2.28
C ALA A 171 12.90 -5.68 -0.99
N VAL A 172 13.05 -6.33 0.17
CA VAL A 172 12.92 -5.69 1.49
C VAL A 172 13.94 -4.57 1.65
N VAL A 173 15.22 -4.88 1.45
CA VAL A 173 16.31 -3.91 1.65
C VAL A 173 16.14 -2.70 0.74
N ILE A 174 15.90 -2.91 -0.56
CA ILE A 174 15.74 -1.82 -1.54
C ILE A 174 14.52 -0.97 -1.21
N SER A 175 13.36 -1.60 -0.96
CA SER A 175 12.10 -0.88 -0.75
C SER A 175 12.11 -0.10 0.57
N PHE A 176 12.64 -0.67 1.65
CA PHE A 176 12.74 0.04 2.92
C PHE A 176 13.84 1.12 2.90
N ALA A 177 14.95 0.90 2.21
CA ALA A 177 15.98 1.93 2.02
C ALA A 177 15.41 3.14 1.28
N PHE A 178 14.65 2.92 0.20
CA PHE A 178 13.96 3.97 -0.53
C PHE A 178 12.89 4.66 0.34
N GLY A 179 12.04 3.88 1.03
CA GLY A 179 11.01 4.42 1.94
C GLY A 179 11.63 5.30 3.04
N PHE A 180 12.72 4.83 3.66
CA PHE A 180 13.46 5.59 4.67
C PHE A 180 14.09 6.87 4.10
N PHE A 181 14.68 6.82 2.90
CA PHE A 181 15.19 8.00 2.22
C PHE A 181 14.07 9.03 1.96
N SER A 182 12.92 8.58 1.45
CA SER A 182 11.76 9.43 1.20
C SER A 182 11.23 10.07 2.49
N TYR A 183 11.21 9.33 3.59
CA TYR A 183 10.86 9.86 4.91
C TYR A 183 11.88 10.92 5.41
N ARG A 184 13.18 10.64 5.27
CA ARG A 184 14.26 11.59 5.67
C ARG A 184 14.25 12.88 4.86
N THR A 185 13.90 12.83 3.59
CA THR A 185 13.77 13.99 2.70
C THR A 185 12.43 14.71 2.81
N LYS A 186 11.55 14.24 3.72
CA LYS A 186 10.20 14.78 3.94
C LYS A 186 9.31 14.72 2.69
N THR A 187 9.58 13.82 1.74
CA THR A 187 8.74 13.54 0.58
C THR A 187 7.68 12.49 0.87
N ALA A 188 7.83 11.76 1.99
CA ALA A 188 6.83 10.84 2.53
C ALA A 188 6.75 10.99 4.07
N ASP A 189 5.57 10.74 4.63
CA ASP A 189 5.38 10.55 6.07
C ASP A 189 5.65 9.08 6.48
N VAL A 190 5.43 8.73 7.75
CA VAL A 190 5.64 7.36 8.25
C VAL A 190 4.74 6.35 7.54
N SER A 191 3.48 6.71 7.27
CA SER A 191 2.55 5.84 6.56
C SER A 191 2.93 5.67 5.09
N GLY A 192 3.44 6.74 4.46
CA GLY A 192 3.99 6.73 3.12
C GLY A 192 5.26 5.89 2.99
N LEU A 193 6.12 5.90 4.02
CA LEU A 193 7.29 5.01 4.08
C LEU A 193 6.86 3.54 3.98
N PHE A 194 5.94 3.09 4.84
CA PHE A 194 5.55 1.68 4.88
C PHE A 194 4.69 1.26 3.68
N SER A 195 3.77 2.12 3.21
CA SER A 195 3.00 1.83 2.01
C SER A 195 3.85 1.83 0.73
N GLY A 196 4.81 2.75 0.63
CA GLY A 196 5.78 2.77 -0.47
C GLY A 196 6.69 1.55 -0.46
N ALA A 197 7.15 1.11 0.73
CA ALA A 197 7.91 -0.12 0.87
C ALA A 197 7.08 -1.35 0.48
N LEU A 198 5.80 -1.42 0.86
CA LEU A 198 4.89 -2.49 0.47
C LEU A 198 4.73 -2.58 -1.06
N ILE A 199 4.44 -1.45 -1.72
CA ILE A 199 4.35 -1.39 -3.19
C ILE A 199 5.67 -1.81 -3.83
N GLY A 200 6.81 -1.32 -3.33
CA GLY A 200 8.12 -1.67 -3.83
C GLY A 200 8.42 -3.17 -3.74
N ILE A 201 8.10 -3.79 -2.59
CA ILE A 201 8.25 -5.24 -2.40
C ILE A 201 7.38 -6.01 -3.40
N ILE A 202 6.11 -5.61 -3.57
CA ILE A 202 5.21 -6.25 -4.54
C ILE A 202 5.81 -6.19 -5.95
N LEU A 203 6.25 -5.01 -6.38
CA LEU A 203 6.82 -4.82 -7.72
C LEU A 203 8.06 -5.69 -7.94
N ILE A 204 8.99 -5.72 -6.97
CA ILE A 204 10.24 -6.47 -7.11
C ILE A 204 10.00 -7.98 -7.04
N VAL A 205 9.17 -8.45 -6.12
CA VAL A 205 8.93 -9.88 -5.88
C VAL A 205 8.11 -10.52 -7.00
N PHE A 206 7.02 -9.88 -7.42
CA PHE A 206 6.10 -10.46 -8.41
C PHE A 206 6.48 -10.16 -9.86
N ALA A 207 7.25 -9.10 -10.10
CA ALA A 207 7.75 -8.79 -11.43
C ALA A 207 9.28 -8.80 -11.45
N ASP A 208 9.92 -7.68 -11.25
CA ASP A 208 11.36 -7.53 -11.01
C ASP A 208 11.72 -6.08 -10.61
N ILE A 209 13.02 -5.85 -10.37
CA ILE A 209 13.56 -4.54 -9.98
C ILE A 209 13.27 -3.44 -11.03
N ARG A 210 13.13 -3.78 -12.31
CA ARG A 210 12.88 -2.82 -13.40
C ARG A 210 11.52 -2.16 -13.24
N TRP A 211 10.50 -2.90 -12.80
CA TRP A 211 9.17 -2.35 -12.52
C TRP A 211 9.21 -1.37 -11.35
N PHE A 212 9.96 -1.70 -10.31
CA PHE A 212 10.21 -0.77 -9.22
C PHE A 212 10.91 0.51 -9.70
N LEU A 213 11.88 0.42 -10.61
CA LEU A 213 12.60 1.59 -11.15
C LEU A 213 11.67 2.48 -12.01
N VAL A 214 10.72 1.92 -12.75
CA VAL A 214 9.69 2.71 -13.45
C VAL A 214 8.81 3.46 -12.45
N MET A 215 8.35 2.79 -11.38
CA MET A 215 7.59 3.44 -10.31
C MET A 215 8.41 4.52 -9.59
N LEU A 216 9.70 4.28 -9.37
CA LEU A 216 10.62 5.26 -8.80
C LEU A 216 10.75 6.51 -9.68
N ALA A 217 10.79 6.35 -11.01
CA ALA A 217 10.82 7.47 -11.94
C ALA A 217 9.56 8.35 -11.80
N PHE A 218 8.37 7.75 -11.71
CA PHE A 218 7.15 8.50 -11.37
C PHE A 218 7.28 9.26 -10.06
N PHE A 219 7.77 8.61 -8.99
CA PHE A 219 7.92 9.27 -7.70
C PHE A 219 8.87 10.47 -7.75
N ILE A 220 9.99 10.34 -8.47
CA ILE A 220 10.95 11.43 -8.65
C ILE A 220 10.32 12.57 -9.45
N LEU A 221 9.69 12.28 -10.60
CA LEU A 221 9.02 13.26 -11.44
C LEU A 221 7.96 14.03 -10.64
N GLY A 222 7.10 13.31 -9.92
CA GLY A 222 6.08 13.91 -9.08
C GLY A 222 6.67 14.77 -7.96
N SER A 223 7.75 14.32 -7.29
CA SER A 223 8.38 15.08 -6.21
C SER A 223 9.06 16.35 -6.71
N VAL A 224 9.66 16.30 -7.91
CA VAL A 224 10.25 17.49 -8.56
C VAL A 224 9.15 18.46 -8.97
N SER A 225 8.05 17.97 -9.55
CA SER A 225 6.92 18.79 -9.98
C SER A 225 6.25 19.50 -8.79
N THR A 226 6.09 18.82 -7.65
CA THR A 226 5.53 19.42 -6.44
C THR A 226 6.39 20.60 -5.95
N ARG A 227 7.71 20.54 -6.10
CA ARG A 227 8.63 21.64 -5.71
C ARG A 227 8.73 22.74 -6.75
N PHE A 228 8.30 22.47 -7.99
CA PHE A 228 8.36 23.47 -9.07
C PHE A 228 7.49 24.67 -8.72
N ARG A 229 8.09 25.88 -8.70
CA ARG A 229 7.43 27.16 -8.39
C ARG A 229 6.57 27.11 -7.11
N TYR A 230 7.08 26.48 -6.07
CA TYR A 230 6.34 26.25 -4.81
C TYR A 230 5.85 27.58 -4.18
N ASP A 231 6.71 28.61 -4.17
CA ASP A 231 6.36 29.93 -3.62
C ASP A 231 5.21 30.61 -4.38
N ASP A 232 5.08 30.37 -5.69
CA ASP A 232 3.97 30.88 -6.48
C ASP A 232 2.67 30.12 -6.15
N LYS A 233 2.74 28.81 -5.94
CA LYS A 233 1.60 27.98 -5.52
C LYS A 233 1.12 28.38 -4.11
N GLU A 234 2.04 28.64 -3.18
CA GLU A 234 1.72 29.11 -1.83
C GLU A 234 1.01 30.47 -1.88
N ARG A 235 1.47 31.41 -2.72
CA ARG A 235 0.82 32.71 -2.91
C ARG A 235 -0.61 32.59 -3.49
N MET A 236 -0.86 31.58 -4.29
CA MET A 236 -2.17 31.28 -4.86
C MET A 236 -3.07 30.45 -3.93
N GLY A 237 -2.53 29.90 -2.83
CA GLY A 237 -3.24 29.02 -1.90
C GLY A 237 -3.60 27.65 -2.50
N VAL A 238 -2.78 27.16 -3.44
CA VAL A 238 -2.98 25.89 -4.14
C VAL A 238 -1.81 24.91 -3.93
N GLU A 239 -0.97 25.19 -2.95
CA GLU A 239 0.15 24.32 -2.57
C GLU A 239 -0.33 23.00 -1.96
N GLN A 240 0.47 21.95 -2.11
CA GLN A 240 0.21 20.66 -1.46
C GLN A 240 0.31 20.76 0.06
N THR A 241 -0.69 20.22 0.75
CA THR A 241 -0.71 20.15 2.21
C THR A 241 0.51 19.40 2.76
N HIS A 242 0.94 19.76 3.98
CA HIS A 242 2.10 19.14 4.65
C HIS A 242 3.41 19.22 3.85
N GLY A 243 3.60 20.28 3.04
CA GLY A 243 4.79 20.45 2.21
C GLY A 243 4.95 19.38 1.12
N GLY A 244 3.86 18.75 0.71
CA GLY A 244 3.84 17.70 -0.31
C GLY A 244 4.31 16.33 0.17
N ALA A 245 4.42 16.08 1.49
CA ALA A 245 4.74 14.76 2.03
C ALA A 245 3.59 13.77 1.74
N ARG A 246 3.92 12.69 1.04
CA ARG A 246 2.94 11.68 0.61
C ARG A 246 2.68 10.69 1.74
N GLY A 247 1.42 10.54 2.14
CA GLY A 247 0.94 9.49 3.03
C GLY A 247 0.42 8.27 2.28
N TYR A 248 0.00 7.24 3.02
CA TYR A 248 -0.50 5.96 2.47
C TYR A 248 -1.64 6.15 1.46
N ILE A 249 -2.52 7.12 1.68
CA ILE A 249 -3.66 7.40 0.78
C ILE A 249 -3.15 7.73 -0.63
N ASN A 250 -2.20 8.64 -0.74
CA ASN A 250 -1.59 9.01 -2.02
C ASN A 250 -0.81 7.85 -2.65
N VAL A 251 -0.07 7.08 -1.83
CA VAL A 251 0.70 5.94 -2.32
C VAL A 251 -0.22 4.88 -2.91
N PHE A 252 -1.32 4.52 -2.22
CA PHE A 252 -2.25 3.52 -2.75
C PHE A 252 -3.10 4.05 -3.90
N ALA A 253 -3.53 5.31 -3.89
CA ALA A 253 -4.29 5.89 -4.99
C ALA A 253 -3.51 5.81 -6.33
N ASN A 254 -2.19 6.02 -6.28
CA ASN A 254 -1.34 6.02 -7.47
C ASN A 254 -0.65 4.67 -7.74
N GLY A 255 -0.49 3.80 -6.72
CA GLY A 255 0.31 2.58 -6.80
C GLY A 255 -0.47 1.26 -6.82
N SER A 256 -1.77 1.23 -6.42
CA SER A 256 -2.50 -0.03 -6.26
C SER A 256 -2.72 -0.76 -7.58
N VAL A 257 -3.05 -0.05 -8.66
CA VAL A 257 -3.28 -0.66 -9.99
C VAL A 257 -1.99 -1.25 -10.54
N SER A 258 -0.89 -0.53 -10.41
CA SER A 258 0.44 -1.01 -10.81
C SER A 258 0.92 -2.20 -9.97
N ALA A 259 0.64 -2.21 -8.66
CA ALA A 259 0.92 -3.36 -7.80
C ALA A 259 0.08 -4.59 -8.21
N ALA A 260 -1.22 -4.40 -8.48
CA ALA A 260 -2.09 -5.47 -8.98
C ALA A 260 -1.59 -6.02 -10.33
N ALA A 261 -1.15 -5.15 -11.24
CA ALA A 261 -0.57 -5.55 -12.52
C ALA A 261 0.70 -6.41 -12.33
N ALA A 262 1.56 -6.06 -11.36
CA ALA A 262 2.75 -6.84 -11.03
C ALA A 262 2.39 -8.23 -10.46
N VAL A 263 1.42 -8.31 -9.55
CA VAL A 263 0.94 -9.60 -9.02
C VAL A 263 0.38 -10.47 -10.14
N LEU A 264 -0.45 -9.90 -11.02
CA LEU A 264 -0.99 -10.62 -12.18
C LEU A 264 0.11 -11.09 -13.12
N TRP A 265 1.14 -10.27 -13.35
CA TRP A 265 2.32 -10.67 -14.13
C TRP A 265 3.04 -11.85 -13.49
N GLY A 266 3.32 -11.81 -12.19
CA GLY A 266 4.00 -12.89 -11.47
C GLY A 266 3.26 -14.22 -11.54
N ILE A 267 1.91 -14.18 -11.50
CA ILE A 267 1.08 -15.38 -11.53
C ILE A 267 0.88 -15.92 -12.96
N THR A 268 0.69 -15.01 -13.93
CA THR A 268 0.23 -15.40 -15.28
C THR A 268 1.31 -15.33 -16.35
N GLY A 269 2.38 -14.55 -16.14
CA GLY A 269 3.38 -14.23 -17.17
C GLY A 269 2.81 -13.49 -18.39
N ASN A 270 1.56 -12.96 -18.30
CA ASN A 270 0.89 -12.36 -19.45
C ASN A 270 1.47 -10.96 -19.77
N PRO A 271 1.99 -10.71 -21.01
CA PRO A 271 2.60 -9.44 -21.38
C PRO A 271 1.63 -8.24 -21.31
N LEU A 272 0.33 -8.46 -21.37
CA LEU A 272 -0.68 -7.40 -21.19
C LEU A 272 -0.61 -6.78 -19.79
N CYS A 273 -0.12 -7.49 -18.78
CA CYS A 273 0.09 -6.93 -17.45
C CYS A 273 1.13 -5.80 -17.44
N ALA A 274 2.16 -5.88 -18.30
CA ALA A 274 3.14 -4.80 -18.45
C ALA A 274 2.51 -3.54 -19.11
N ALA A 275 1.59 -3.71 -20.04
CA ALA A 275 0.83 -2.59 -20.61
C ALA A 275 -0.08 -1.93 -19.56
N LEU A 276 -0.83 -2.74 -18.77
CA LEU A 276 -1.64 -2.27 -17.63
C LEU A 276 -0.79 -1.48 -16.63
N PHE A 277 0.37 -2.03 -16.27
CA PHE A 277 1.32 -1.39 -15.36
C PHE A 277 1.80 -0.03 -15.88
N VAL A 278 2.34 0.01 -17.10
CA VAL A 278 2.91 1.24 -17.66
C VAL A 278 1.83 2.28 -17.87
N GLY A 279 0.64 1.91 -18.37
CA GLY A 279 -0.49 2.83 -18.49
C GLY A 279 -0.90 3.46 -17.17
N SER A 280 -0.94 2.67 -16.09
CA SER A 280 -1.24 3.16 -14.74
C SER A 280 -0.16 4.12 -14.21
N VAL A 281 1.14 3.75 -14.32
CA VAL A 281 2.24 4.59 -13.81
C VAL A 281 2.40 5.86 -14.66
N ALA A 282 2.23 5.77 -15.98
CA ALA A 282 2.24 6.91 -16.87
C ALA A 282 1.10 7.90 -16.56
N THR A 283 -0.09 7.38 -16.20
CA THR A 283 -1.21 8.23 -15.73
C THR A 283 -0.84 8.93 -14.43
N ALA A 284 -0.32 8.22 -13.44
CA ALA A 284 0.06 8.82 -12.16
C ALA A 284 1.10 9.94 -12.34
N ALA A 285 2.07 9.76 -13.25
CA ALA A 285 3.06 10.78 -13.58
C ALA A 285 2.45 11.97 -14.33
N ALA A 286 1.65 11.70 -15.35
CA ALA A 286 0.96 12.70 -16.14
C ALA A 286 0.08 13.59 -15.27
N ASP A 287 -0.76 12.98 -14.46
CA ASP A 287 -1.68 13.67 -13.55
C ASP A 287 -0.96 14.53 -12.52
N THR A 288 0.03 13.96 -11.80
CA THR A 288 0.80 14.71 -10.82
C THR A 288 1.55 15.88 -11.47
N MET A 289 2.16 15.68 -12.65
CA MET A 289 2.88 16.76 -13.35
C MET A 289 1.92 17.82 -13.88
N ALA A 290 0.76 17.44 -14.41
CA ALA A 290 -0.26 18.36 -14.90
C ALA A 290 -0.83 19.23 -13.80
N SER A 291 -1.20 18.64 -12.66
CA SER A 291 -1.77 19.37 -11.51
C SER A 291 -0.75 20.31 -10.87
N GLU A 292 0.51 19.88 -10.74
CA GLU A 292 1.56 20.65 -10.05
C GLU A 292 2.20 21.74 -10.90
N ILE A 293 2.39 21.51 -12.20
CA ILE A 293 3.01 22.47 -13.11
C ILE A 293 1.93 23.29 -13.82
N GLY A 294 0.85 22.62 -14.25
CA GLY A 294 -0.23 23.24 -14.99
C GLY A 294 -0.95 24.36 -14.22
N VAL A 295 -1.07 24.23 -12.90
CA VAL A 295 -1.70 25.26 -12.05
C VAL A 295 -0.96 26.61 -12.12
N THR A 296 0.34 26.61 -12.45
CA THR A 296 1.13 27.84 -12.65
C THR A 296 1.16 28.30 -14.11
N GLY A 297 0.44 27.63 -15.02
CA GLY A 297 0.51 27.78 -16.46
C GLY A 297 -0.58 28.65 -17.10
N GLY A 298 -1.31 29.44 -16.33
CA GLY A 298 -2.36 30.34 -16.80
C GLY A 298 -3.76 30.01 -16.28
N ASP A 299 -4.78 30.66 -16.80
CA ASP A 299 -6.18 30.47 -16.37
C ASP A 299 -6.69 29.08 -16.79
N PRO A 300 -7.18 28.26 -15.85
CA PRO A 300 -7.74 26.96 -16.17
C PRO A 300 -9.17 27.06 -16.73
N TYR A 301 -9.53 26.05 -17.51
CA TYR A 301 -10.88 25.82 -18.01
C TYR A 301 -11.44 24.52 -17.44
N LEU A 302 -12.70 24.52 -17.05
CA LEU A 302 -13.36 23.30 -16.58
C LEU A 302 -13.53 22.34 -17.75
N ILE A 303 -13.04 21.11 -17.62
CA ILE A 303 -13.02 20.11 -18.71
C ILE A 303 -14.43 19.81 -19.29
N THR A 304 -15.47 19.93 -18.47
CA THR A 304 -16.86 19.60 -18.86
C THR A 304 -17.58 20.71 -19.62
N THR A 305 -17.27 22.00 -19.36
CA THR A 305 -17.99 23.13 -19.93
C THR A 305 -17.11 24.09 -20.71
N PHE A 306 -15.80 24.00 -20.54
CA PHE A 306 -14.80 24.94 -21.05
C PHE A 306 -14.97 26.38 -20.54
N ASP A 307 -15.66 26.55 -19.42
CA ASP A 307 -15.71 27.83 -18.71
C ASP A 307 -14.42 28.08 -17.93
N ARG A 308 -14.00 29.33 -17.82
CA ARG A 308 -12.88 29.71 -16.96
C ARG A 308 -13.21 29.49 -15.50
N VAL A 309 -12.29 28.88 -14.78
CA VAL A 309 -12.41 28.59 -13.36
C VAL A 309 -11.18 29.07 -12.60
N PRO A 310 -11.27 29.29 -11.27
CA PRO A 310 -10.08 29.62 -10.48
C PRO A 310 -9.03 28.50 -10.51
N PRO A 311 -7.72 28.83 -10.38
CA PRO A 311 -6.67 27.83 -10.16
C PRO A 311 -6.97 26.93 -8.96
N GLY A 312 -6.67 25.62 -9.11
CA GLY A 312 -6.97 24.61 -8.07
C GLY A 312 -8.40 24.07 -8.06
N THR A 313 -9.26 24.50 -9.02
CA THR A 313 -10.60 23.92 -9.19
C THR A 313 -10.49 22.47 -9.70
N ASN A 314 -11.17 21.51 -9.04
CA ASN A 314 -11.23 20.12 -9.47
C ASN A 314 -11.80 20.01 -10.90
N GLY A 315 -11.05 19.35 -11.80
CA GLY A 315 -11.39 19.27 -13.22
C GLY A 315 -11.03 20.50 -14.05
N GLY A 316 -10.27 21.44 -13.49
CA GLY A 316 -9.69 22.56 -14.22
C GLY A 316 -8.46 22.11 -15.03
N ILE A 317 -8.46 22.33 -16.34
CA ILE A 317 -7.36 22.00 -17.26
C ILE A 317 -6.74 23.27 -17.83
N THR A 318 -5.43 23.22 -18.10
CA THR A 318 -4.67 24.28 -18.77
C THR A 318 -3.89 23.70 -19.95
N VAL A 319 -3.64 24.49 -20.98
CA VAL A 319 -2.81 24.05 -22.15
C VAL A 319 -1.43 23.59 -21.68
N VAL A 320 -0.84 24.28 -20.71
CA VAL A 320 0.44 23.88 -20.12
C VAL A 320 0.31 22.55 -19.37
N GLY A 321 -0.78 22.37 -18.58
CA GLY A 321 -1.07 21.13 -17.88
C GLY A 321 -1.18 19.94 -18.82
N GLU A 322 -1.93 20.06 -19.92
CA GLU A 322 -2.10 19.02 -20.95
C GLU A 322 -0.77 18.67 -21.65
N ALA A 323 0.03 19.68 -21.98
CA ALA A 323 1.35 19.45 -22.57
C ALA A 323 2.30 18.73 -21.62
N VAL A 324 2.28 19.11 -20.36
CA VAL A 324 3.11 18.49 -19.29
C VAL A 324 2.61 17.09 -18.96
N ALA A 325 1.29 16.85 -18.99
CA ALA A 325 0.71 15.51 -18.85
C ALA A 325 1.25 14.55 -19.92
N ALA A 326 1.17 14.97 -21.19
CA ALA A 326 1.70 14.19 -22.30
C ALA A 326 3.22 13.93 -22.17
N ALA A 327 3.98 14.94 -21.74
CA ALA A 327 5.41 14.80 -21.50
C ALA A 327 5.71 13.81 -20.35
N GLY A 328 4.99 13.89 -19.23
CA GLY A 328 5.16 12.99 -18.09
C GLY A 328 4.85 11.53 -18.44
N ALA A 329 3.73 11.30 -19.15
CA ALA A 329 3.37 9.98 -19.66
C ALA A 329 4.44 9.43 -20.62
N PHE A 330 4.94 10.26 -21.53
CA PHE A 330 5.99 9.88 -22.48
C PHE A 330 7.30 9.51 -21.77
N ILE A 331 7.76 10.32 -20.82
CA ILE A 331 9.00 10.07 -20.06
C ILE A 331 8.92 8.72 -19.34
N VAL A 332 7.82 8.43 -18.62
CA VAL A 332 7.63 7.14 -17.93
C VAL A 332 7.61 5.98 -18.92
N SER A 333 6.91 6.11 -20.04
CA SER A 333 6.83 5.06 -21.08
C SER A 333 8.19 4.79 -21.73
N VAL A 334 8.99 5.82 -21.99
CA VAL A 334 10.36 5.69 -22.51
C VAL A 334 11.26 5.02 -21.48
N ILE A 335 11.18 5.40 -20.20
CA ILE A 335 11.94 4.73 -19.12
C ILE A 335 11.56 3.25 -19.03
N ALA A 336 10.28 2.91 -19.12
CA ALA A 336 9.82 1.52 -19.12
C ALA A 336 10.37 0.72 -20.31
N PHE A 337 10.46 1.34 -21.48
CA PHE A 337 11.11 0.76 -22.67
C PHE A 337 12.62 0.58 -22.49
N LEU A 338 13.32 1.61 -22.03
CA LEU A 338 14.77 1.56 -21.81
C LEU A 338 15.17 0.51 -20.75
N LEU A 339 14.31 0.30 -19.77
CA LEU A 339 14.48 -0.75 -18.76
C LEU A 339 14.05 -2.15 -19.26
N GLY A 340 13.48 -2.24 -20.47
CA GLY A 340 13.02 -3.52 -21.05
C GLY A 340 11.76 -4.09 -20.40
N VAL A 341 10.94 -3.24 -19.75
CA VAL A 341 9.64 -3.63 -19.18
C VAL A 341 8.60 -3.77 -20.30
N ILE A 342 8.67 -2.90 -21.30
CA ILE A 342 7.78 -2.91 -22.49
C ILE A 342 8.59 -2.83 -23.79
N PRO A 343 8.08 -3.36 -24.92
CA PRO A 343 8.65 -3.12 -26.25
C PRO A 343 8.33 -1.71 -26.76
N LEU A 344 9.13 -1.24 -27.74
CA LEU A 344 9.02 0.10 -28.31
C LEU A 344 7.60 0.52 -28.75
N PRO A 345 6.77 -0.33 -29.42
CA PRO A 345 5.41 0.06 -29.80
C PRO A 345 4.53 0.45 -28.61
N LEU A 346 4.76 -0.15 -27.43
CA LEU A 346 3.99 0.18 -26.23
C LEU A 346 4.36 1.54 -25.62
N VAL A 347 5.44 2.20 -26.05
CA VAL A 347 5.75 3.58 -25.64
C VAL A 347 4.64 4.55 -26.08
N ALA A 348 4.19 4.46 -27.32
CA ALA A 348 3.09 5.29 -27.80
C ALA A 348 1.77 4.99 -27.08
N ILE A 349 1.50 3.71 -26.80
CA ILE A 349 0.31 3.28 -26.04
C ILE A 349 0.37 3.80 -24.61
N GLY A 350 1.48 3.60 -23.88
CA GLY A 350 1.63 4.09 -22.53
C GLY A 350 1.50 5.60 -22.41
N THR A 351 2.05 6.33 -23.42
CA THR A 351 1.91 7.79 -23.50
C THR A 351 0.45 8.22 -23.70
N LEU A 352 -0.24 7.61 -24.67
CA LEU A 352 -1.64 7.91 -24.94
C LEU A 352 -2.54 7.52 -23.75
N ALA A 353 -2.30 6.37 -23.15
CA ALA A 353 -3.06 5.89 -22.01
C ALA A 353 -2.84 6.77 -20.76
N GLY A 354 -1.61 7.23 -20.53
CA GLY A 354 -1.32 8.17 -19.45
C GLY A 354 -2.03 9.51 -19.64
N PHE A 355 -2.05 10.02 -20.87
CA PHE A 355 -2.78 11.23 -21.22
C PHE A 355 -4.31 11.05 -21.08
N ILE A 356 -4.87 9.93 -21.53
CA ILE A 356 -6.29 9.59 -21.32
C ILE A 356 -6.61 9.51 -19.82
N GLY A 357 -5.77 8.84 -19.04
CA GLY A 357 -5.98 8.68 -17.60
C GLY A 357 -6.01 10.01 -16.85
N THR A 358 -5.11 10.96 -17.16
CA THR A 358 -5.14 12.32 -16.59
C THR A 358 -6.43 13.06 -16.93
N ASN A 359 -6.93 12.92 -18.15
CA ASN A 359 -8.20 13.52 -18.54
C ASN A 359 -9.40 12.84 -17.87
N ILE A 360 -9.32 11.53 -17.55
CA ILE A 360 -10.29 10.83 -16.70
C ILE A 360 -10.26 11.44 -15.29
N ASP A 361 -9.08 11.72 -14.70
CA ASP A 361 -8.97 12.39 -13.41
C ASP A 361 -9.73 13.73 -13.42
N SER A 362 -9.41 14.59 -14.38
CA SER A 362 -10.05 15.90 -14.52
C SER A 362 -11.58 15.79 -14.71
N LEU A 363 -12.05 14.80 -15.49
CA LEU A 363 -13.48 14.58 -15.71
C LEU A 363 -14.17 14.08 -14.43
N VAL A 364 -13.59 13.12 -13.75
CA VAL A 364 -14.11 12.57 -12.49
C VAL A 364 -14.06 13.63 -11.39
N GLY A 365 -12.99 14.44 -11.34
CA GLY A 365 -12.86 15.60 -10.45
C GLY A 365 -13.99 16.61 -10.64
N ALA A 366 -14.25 17.00 -11.89
CA ALA A 366 -15.33 17.94 -12.22
C ALA A 366 -16.72 17.43 -11.85
N VAL A 367 -17.01 16.12 -12.05
CA VAL A 367 -18.37 15.56 -11.96
C VAL A 367 -18.67 14.98 -10.58
N ILE A 368 -17.70 14.29 -9.98
CA ILE A 368 -17.91 13.43 -8.79
C ILE A 368 -17.30 14.04 -7.54
N GLU A 369 -16.03 14.47 -7.59
CA GLU A 369 -15.35 15.04 -6.42
C GLU A 369 -16.01 16.34 -5.96
N ASN A 370 -16.39 17.22 -6.88
CA ASN A 370 -17.12 18.44 -6.58
C ASN A 370 -18.49 18.19 -5.89
N ARG A 371 -19.02 16.97 -5.98
CA ARG A 371 -20.24 16.54 -5.27
C ARG A 371 -19.95 15.90 -3.91
N GLY A 372 -18.68 15.76 -3.52
CA GLY A 372 -18.26 15.18 -2.24
C GLY A 372 -18.50 13.67 -2.11
N VAL A 373 -18.64 12.92 -3.23
CA VAL A 373 -18.84 11.47 -3.22
C VAL A 373 -17.55 10.76 -2.82
N PHE A 374 -16.42 11.18 -3.38
CA PHE A 374 -15.07 10.80 -2.95
C PHE A 374 -14.09 11.92 -3.28
N GLY A 375 -12.96 11.98 -2.56
CA GLY A 375 -11.97 13.04 -2.74
C GLY A 375 -10.86 12.64 -3.70
N ASN A 376 -9.84 13.47 -3.81
CA ASN A 376 -8.72 13.37 -4.74
C ASN A 376 -8.05 11.97 -4.82
N ALA A 377 -7.99 11.20 -3.72
CA ALA A 377 -7.48 9.83 -3.77
C ALA A 377 -8.36 8.88 -4.60
N GLY A 378 -9.68 9.09 -4.56
CA GLY A 378 -10.63 8.33 -5.37
C GLY A 378 -10.51 8.66 -6.86
N THR A 379 -10.31 9.95 -7.20
CA THR A 379 -10.08 10.39 -8.58
C THR A 379 -8.79 9.83 -9.13
N ASN A 380 -7.69 9.90 -8.39
CA ASN A 380 -6.39 9.34 -8.79
C ASN A 380 -6.45 7.82 -9.00
N LEU A 381 -7.17 7.07 -8.13
CA LEU A 381 -7.35 5.64 -8.31
C LEU A 381 -8.16 5.34 -9.59
N ALA A 382 -9.25 6.08 -9.83
CA ALA A 382 -10.06 5.94 -11.05
C ALA A 382 -9.25 6.28 -12.30
N ALA A 383 -8.43 7.34 -12.24
CA ALA A 383 -7.55 7.76 -13.32
C ALA A 383 -6.50 6.69 -13.65
N THR A 384 -5.76 6.22 -12.64
CA THR A 384 -4.72 5.18 -12.83
C THR A 384 -5.31 3.86 -13.31
N ALA A 385 -6.50 3.48 -12.84
CA ALA A 385 -7.23 2.33 -13.34
C ALA A 385 -7.68 2.55 -14.81
N GLY A 386 -8.26 3.70 -15.10
CA GLY A 386 -8.71 4.05 -16.46
C GLY A 386 -7.57 4.06 -17.48
N GLY A 387 -6.45 4.71 -17.15
CA GLY A 387 -5.27 4.71 -18.01
C GLY A 387 -4.62 3.33 -18.14
N GLY A 388 -4.54 2.56 -17.05
CA GLY A 388 -4.05 1.19 -17.11
C GLY A 388 -4.92 0.31 -18.01
N ILE A 389 -6.25 0.36 -17.87
CA ILE A 389 -7.20 -0.37 -18.72
C ILE A 389 -7.10 0.10 -20.16
N ALA A 390 -6.99 1.42 -20.42
CA ALA A 390 -6.81 1.95 -21.77
C ALA A 390 -5.55 1.39 -22.44
N ALA A 391 -4.42 1.35 -21.72
CA ALA A 391 -3.19 0.74 -22.21
C ALA A 391 -3.36 -0.75 -22.51
N LEU A 392 -4.03 -1.49 -21.63
CA LEU A 392 -4.30 -2.92 -21.83
C LEU A 392 -5.16 -3.15 -23.07
N LEU A 393 -6.26 -2.41 -23.22
CA LEU A 393 -7.16 -2.55 -24.38
C LEU A 393 -6.45 -2.19 -25.67
N LEU A 394 -5.67 -1.11 -25.71
CA LEU A 394 -4.90 -0.72 -26.90
C LEU A 394 -3.80 -1.74 -27.23
N ALA A 395 -3.18 -2.36 -26.22
CA ALA A 395 -2.14 -3.36 -26.40
C ALA A 395 -2.70 -4.68 -26.99
N VAL A 396 -3.94 -5.06 -26.67
CA VAL A 396 -4.60 -6.26 -27.24
C VAL A 396 -4.66 -6.22 -28.79
N PHE A 397 -4.73 -5.02 -29.39
CA PHE A 397 -4.74 -4.88 -30.85
C PHE A 397 -3.35 -4.87 -31.47
N LEU A 398 -2.28 -4.80 -30.68
CA LEU A 398 -0.90 -4.70 -31.15
C LEU A 398 -0.01 -5.90 -30.78
N LEU A 399 -0.38 -6.67 -29.79
CA LEU A 399 0.29 -7.90 -29.32
C LEU A 399 -0.50 -9.13 -29.75
#